data_8e7c1a92d8b1d5505492b74c730d7bff
#
_entry.id   8e7c1a92d8b1d5505492b74c730d7bff
#
_cell.length_a   1.000
_cell.length_b   1.000
_cell.length_c   1.000
_cell.angle_alpha   90.00
_cell.angle_beta   90.00
_cell.angle_gamma   90.00
#
_symmetry.space_group_name_H-M   'P 1'
#
loop_
_entity.id
_entity.type
_entity.pdbx_description
1 polymer ?
#
loop_
_entity_poly.entity_id
_entity_poly.type
_entity_poly.pdbx_seq_one_letter_code
_entity_poly.pdbx_strand_id
1 'polypeptide(L)'
;MVRRPESATENMNKEKRYELYRRLREANPQPDTELNYRTPFELLVAVVLSAQATDKGVNKATARLFPVANTPAAMVALGEARLKRLISTIGLYNAKAKNVVALSRMLLEQHGGEVPRERTALEALPGVGRKTANVVLNTAFGEPTIAVDTHIFRVANRTG
;
A
#
# COMPACT_ATOMS: atom_id res chain seq x y z
N MET A 1 41.26 -16.83 -17.93
CA MET A 1 40.44 -17.23 -16.77
C MET A 1 40.40 -16.05 -15.78
N VAL A 2 39.41 -15.19 -15.91
CA VAL A 2 39.30 -14.00 -15.04
C VAL A 2 38.61 -14.45 -13.75
N ARG A 3 39.37 -14.46 -12.64
CA ARG A 3 38.81 -14.69 -11.30
C ARG A 3 37.89 -13.52 -10.98
N ARG A 4 36.59 -13.81 -10.83
CA ARG A 4 35.64 -12.86 -10.17
C ARG A 4 36.18 -12.62 -8.76
N PRO A 5 36.28 -11.36 -8.28
CA PRO A 5 36.56 -11.13 -6.89
C PRO A 5 35.41 -11.74 -6.08
N GLU A 6 35.75 -12.68 -5.19
CA GLU A 6 34.86 -13.06 -4.08
C GLU A 6 34.63 -11.80 -3.24
N SER A 7 33.55 -11.09 -3.54
CA SER A 7 33.00 -10.14 -2.57
C SER A 7 32.46 -11.01 -1.45
N ALA A 8 33.25 -11.17 -0.40
CA ALA A 8 32.73 -11.60 0.89
C ALA A 8 31.59 -10.62 1.26
N THR A 9 30.36 -11.00 0.99
CA THR A 9 29.23 -10.39 1.62
C THR A 9 29.37 -10.71 3.10
N GLU A 10 30.03 -9.82 3.86
CA GLU A 10 29.96 -9.90 5.31
C GLU A 10 28.45 -9.86 5.65
N ASN A 11 27.92 -11.03 6.03
CA ASN A 11 26.53 -11.13 6.44
C ASN A 11 26.25 -10.06 7.49
N MET A 12 25.19 -9.29 7.29
CA MET A 12 24.72 -8.26 8.20
C MET A 12 24.46 -8.88 9.58
N ASN A 13 25.36 -8.66 10.54
CA ASN A 13 25.18 -9.14 11.91
C ASN A 13 24.14 -8.29 12.67
N LYS A 14 23.78 -8.73 13.89
CA LYS A 14 22.74 -8.07 14.70
C LYS A 14 23.08 -6.61 15.04
N GLU A 15 24.35 -6.33 15.35
CA GLU A 15 24.84 -5.00 15.70
C GLU A 15 24.77 -4.05 14.51
N LYS A 16 25.22 -4.48 13.33
CA LYS A 16 25.15 -3.70 12.08
C LYS A 16 23.71 -3.41 11.69
N ARG A 17 22.80 -4.38 11.84
CA ARG A 17 21.35 -4.17 11.60
C ARG A 17 20.76 -3.14 12.55
N TYR A 18 21.06 -3.26 13.84
CA TYR A 18 20.59 -2.29 14.84
C TYR A 18 21.07 -0.88 14.52
N GLU A 19 22.35 -0.72 14.19
CA GLU A 19 22.96 0.56 13.84
C GLU A 19 22.35 1.15 12.54
N LEU A 20 22.07 0.31 11.53
CA LEU A 20 21.40 0.73 10.31
C LEU A 20 20.02 1.33 10.62
N TYR A 21 19.19 0.59 11.37
CA TYR A 21 17.85 1.08 11.72
C TYR A 21 17.89 2.31 12.65
N ARG A 22 18.89 2.39 13.53
CA ARG A 22 19.10 3.56 14.38
C ARG A 22 19.34 4.81 13.52
N ARG A 23 20.25 4.72 12.55
CA ARG A 23 20.55 5.84 11.62
C ARG A 23 19.35 6.20 10.75
N LEU A 24 18.61 5.23 10.25
CA LEU A 24 17.40 5.49 9.47
C LEU A 24 16.34 6.22 10.31
N ARG A 25 16.16 5.82 11.56
CA ARG A 25 15.24 6.49 12.48
C ARG A 25 15.68 7.92 12.83
N GLU A 26 16.98 8.15 12.99
CA GLU A 26 17.51 9.50 13.23
C GLU A 26 17.36 10.41 12.01
N ALA A 27 17.56 9.86 10.81
CA ALA A 27 17.39 10.60 9.55
C ALA A 27 15.92 10.92 9.26
N ASN A 28 14.99 10.04 9.62
CA ASN A 28 13.54 10.22 9.44
C ASN A 28 12.79 9.65 10.65
N PRO A 29 12.64 10.43 11.74
CA PRO A 29 12.07 9.95 13.01
C PRO A 29 10.56 9.69 12.94
N GLN A 30 9.86 10.30 11.99
CA GLN A 30 8.41 10.16 11.79
C GLN A 30 8.10 9.91 10.31
N PRO A 31 8.42 8.70 9.81
CA PRO A 31 8.09 8.35 8.44
C PRO A 31 6.57 8.27 8.27
N ASP A 32 6.06 8.91 7.23
CA ASP A 32 4.66 8.90 6.88
C ASP A 32 4.49 8.65 5.38
N THR A 33 3.28 8.27 4.97
CA THR A 33 2.94 8.11 3.55
C THR A 33 2.67 9.47 2.91
N GLU A 34 3.01 9.59 1.64
CA GLU A 34 2.65 10.76 0.82
C GLU A 34 1.19 10.72 0.33
N LEU A 35 0.48 9.61 0.53
CA LEU A 35 -0.92 9.46 0.16
C LEU A 35 -1.84 10.24 1.11
N ASN A 36 -2.81 10.97 0.55
CA ASN A 36 -3.81 11.71 1.32
C ASN A 36 -5.00 10.81 1.66
N TYR A 37 -5.28 10.67 2.95
CA TYR A 37 -6.41 9.88 3.45
C TYR A 37 -6.87 10.41 4.82
N ARG A 38 -8.10 10.08 5.22
CA ARG A 38 -8.69 10.43 6.53
C ARG A 38 -9.15 9.20 7.31
N THR A 39 -9.46 8.11 6.62
CA THR A 39 -9.96 6.87 7.22
C THR A 39 -9.16 5.66 6.74
N PRO A 40 -9.17 4.53 7.47
CA PRO A 40 -8.56 3.28 6.99
C PRO A 40 -9.08 2.84 5.62
N PHE A 41 -10.36 3.06 5.32
CA PHE A 41 -10.93 2.75 4.01
C PHE A 41 -10.34 3.64 2.91
N GLU A 42 -10.25 4.95 3.13
CA GLU A 42 -9.61 5.87 2.18
C GLU A 42 -8.15 5.48 1.93
N LEU A 43 -7.40 5.11 2.98
CA LEU A 43 -6.04 4.61 2.84
C LEU A 43 -5.99 3.34 1.99
N LEU A 44 -6.83 2.34 2.29
CA LEU A 44 -6.90 1.09 1.53
C LEU A 44 -7.15 1.36 0.04
N VAL A 45 -8.12 2.21 -0.28
CA VAL A 45 -8.42 2.61 -1.67
C VAL A 45 -7.23 3.31 -2.31
N ALA A 46 -6.62 4.29 -1.62
CA ALA A 46 -5.47 5.03 -2.14
C ALA A 46 -4.28 4.10 -2.42
N VAL A 47 -3.98 3.13 -1.53
CA VAL A 47 -2.89 2.16 -1.72
C VAL A 47 -3.19 1.20 -2.88
N VAL A 48 -4.43 0.73 -3.04
CA VAL A 48 -4.83 -0.08 -4.21
C VAL A 48 -4.67 0.71 -5.51
N LEU A 49 -5.02 2.00 -5.50
CA LEU A 49 -4.86 2.87 -6.66
C LEU A 49 -3.38 3.19 -6.96
N SER A 50 -2.49 3.14 -5.97
CA SER A 50 -1.08 3.49 -6.12
C SER A 50 -0.24 2.42 -6.84
N ALA A 51 -0.75 1.21 -7.03
CA ALA A 51 -0.06 0.16 -7.77
C ALA A 51 0.32 0.66 -9.19
N GLN A 52 1.63 0.70 -9.49
CA GLN A 52 2.17 1.23 -10.76
C GLN A 52 1.69 2.67 -11.08
N ALA A 53 1.49 3.50 -10.09
CA ALA A 53 1.14 4.91 -10.22
C ALA A 53 1.93 5.75 -9.21
N THR A 54 2.09 7.04 -9.50
CA THR A 54 2.74 7.97 -8.55
C THR A 54 1.76 8.41 -7.47
N ASP A 55 2.24 8.64 -6.25
CA ASP A 55 1.41 9.14 -5.15
C ASP A 55 0.76 10.49 -5.49
N LYS A 56 1.47 11.37 -6.19
CA LYS A 56 0.93 12.64 -6.69
C LYS A 56 -0.26 12.42 -7.64
N GLY A 57 -0.16 11.45 -8.54
CA GLY A 57 -1.25 11.09 -9.47
C GLY A 57 -2.45 10.51 -8.73
N VAL A 58 -2.20 9.63 -7.75
CA VAL A 58 -3.25 9.06 -6.89
C VAL A 58 -3.93 10.15 -6.08
N ASN A 59 -3.19 11.02 -5.41
CA ASN A 59 -3.75 12.13 -4.62
C ASN A 59 -4.64 13.05 -5.45
N LYS A 60 -4.26 13.33 -6.70
CA LYS A 60 -5.08 14.12 -7.63
C LYS A 60 -6.40 13.43 -7.98
N ALA A 61 -6.38 12.11 -8.13
CA ALA A 61 -7.60 11.33 -8.42
C ALA A 61 -8.49 11.19 -7.18
N THR A 62 -7.90 10.88 -6.02
CA THR A 62 -8.65 10.72 -4.76
C THR A 62 -9.24 12.04 -4.25
N ALA A 63 -8.60 13.17 -4.53
CA ALA A 63 -9.18 14.50 -4.26
C ALA A 63 -10.52 14.74 -4.95
N ARG A 64 -10.76 14.07 -6.09
CA ARG A 64 -12.06 14.10 -6.79
C ARG A 64 -12.99 12.98 -6.35
N LEU A 65 -12.44 11.84 -5.94
CA LEU A 65 -13.20 10.64 -5.57
C LEU A 65 -13.79 10.72 -4.16
N PHE A 66 -12.96 11.02 -3.16
CA PHE A 66 -13.36 10.92 -1.75
C PHE A 66 -14.48 11.89 -1.33
N PRO A 67 -14.61 13.11 -1.89
CA PRO A 67 -15.79 13.93 -1.64
C PRO A 67 -17.11 13.32 -2.13
N VAL A 68 -17.05 12.38 -3.08
CA VAL A 68 -18.22 11.71 -3.67
C VAL A 68 -18.46 10.34 -3.01
N ALA A 69 -17.39 9.58 -2.75
CA ALA A 69 -17.48 8.23 -2.20
C ALA A 69 -16.24 7.91 -1.35
N ASN A 70 -16.37 7.96 -0.03
CA ASN A 70 -15.29 7.70 0.92
C ASN A 70 -15.62 6.60 1.94
N THR A 71 -16.70 5.86 1.71
CA THR A 71 -17.08 4.68 2.50
C THR A 71 -17.35 3.50 1.56
N PRO A 72 -17.27 2.25 2.05
CA PRO A 72 -17.61 1.08 1.24
C PRO A 72 -19.02 1.18 0.63
N ALA A 73 -20.01 1.60 1.39
CA ALA A 73 -21.38 1.75 0.90
C ALA A 73 -21.50 2.80 -0.20
N ALA A 74 -20.89 3.97 -0.02
CA ALA A 74 -20.87 5.03 -1.03
C ALA A 74 -20.13 4.61 -2.30
N MET A 75 -19.04 3.83 -2.16
CA MET A 75 -18.26 3.32 -3.28
C MET A 75 -19.05 2.31 -4.12
N VAL A 76 -19.78 1.40 -3.46
CA VAL A 76 -20.67 0.45 -4.16
C VAL A 76 -21.81 1.19 -4.85
N ALA A 77 -22.42 2.18 -4.19
CA ALA A 77 -23.49 3.01 -4.77
C ALA A 77 -23.00 3.86 -5.96
N LEU A 78 -21.74 4.36 -5.91
CA LEU A 78 -21.12 5.07 -7.02
C LEU A 78 -21.03 4.20 -8.28
N GLY A 79 -20.63 2.94 -8.09
CA GLY A 79 -20.51 1.96 -9.15
C GLY A 79 -19.25 2.12 -10.01
N GLU A 80 -18.92 1.04 -10.71
CA GLU A 80 -17.66 0.92 -11.48
C GLU A 80 -17.55 1.98 -12.58
N ALA A 81 -18.62 2.25 -13.32
CA ALA A 81 -18.60 3.17 -14.47
C ALA A 81 -18.28 4.63 -14.05
N ARG A 82 -18.85 5.10 -12.95
CA ARG A 82 -18.57 6.45 -12.42
C ARG A 82 -17.18 6.51 -11.79
N LEU A 83 -16.79 5.46 -11.06
CA LEU A 83 -15.47 5.37 -10.48
C LEU A 83 -14.37 5.43 -11.55
N LYS A 84 -14.50 4.68 -12.65
CA LYS A 84 -13.58 4.72 -13.80
C LYS A 84 -13.35 6.15 -14.30
N ARG A 85 -14.42 6.93 -14.44
CA ARG A 85 -14.32 8.33 -14.89
C ARG A 85 -13.53 9.20 -13.91
N LEU A 86 -13.71 9.01 -12.61
CA LEU A 86 -13.03 9.79 -11.57
C LEU A 86 -11.53 9.48 -11.48
N ILE A 87 -11.15 8.22 -11.75
CA ILE A 87 -9.75 7.76 -11.66
C ILE A 87 -9.09 7.53 -13.02
N SER A 88 -9.68 7.98 -14.11
CA SER A 88 -9.20 7.73 -15.49
C SER A 88 -7.79 8.26 -15.77
N THR A 89 -7.27 9.17 -14.94
CA THR A 89 -5.90 9.70 -15.03
C THR A 89 -4.83 8.75 -14.47
N ILE A 90 -5.23 7.67 -13.81
CA ILE A 90 -4.33 6.66 -13.25
C ILE A 90 -4.21 5.49 -14.22
N GLY A 91 -2.99 4.94 -14.39
CA GLY A 91 -2.79 3.72 -15.16
C GLY A 91 -3.59 2.53 -14.61
N LEU A 92 -4.03 1.64 -15.48
CA LEU A 92 -4.81 0.44 -15.14
C LEU A 92 -6.16 0.75 -14.43
N TYR A 93 -6.72 1.92 -14.66
CA TYR A 93 -7.91 2.40 -13.96
C TYR A 93 -9.13 1.47 -14.13
N ASN A 94 -9.25 0.74 -15.24
CA ASN A 94 -10.33 -0.21 -15.45
C ASN A 94 -10.30 -1.37 -14.42
N ALA A 95 -9.14 -2.02 -14.27
CA ALA A 95 -8.95 -3.09 -13.30
C ALA A 95 -9.03 -2.57 -11.86
N LYS A 96 -8.45 -1.40 -11.60
CA LYS A 96 -8.49 -0.75 -10.28
C LYS A 96 -9.92 -0.39 -9.86
N ALA A 97 -10.72 0.17 -10.75
CA ALA A 97 -12.12 0.49 -10.46
C ALA A 97 -12.94 -0.77 -10.14
N LYS A 98 -12.77 -1.82 -10.94
CA LYS A 98 -13.41 -3.12 -10.68
C LYS A 98 -13.03 -3.67 -9.30
N ASN A 99 -11.73 -3.66 -8.97
CA ASN A 99 -11.24 -4.15 -7.69
C ASN A 99 -11.76 -3.31 -6.51
N VAL A 100 -11.75 -1.97 -6.62
CA VAL A 100 -12.22 -1.08 -5.54
C VAL A 100 -13.71 -1.27 -5.27
N VAL A 101 -14.55 -1.41 -6.27
CA VAL A 101 -15.98 -1.71 -6.06
C VAL A 101 -16.18 -3.09 -5.47
N ALA A 102 -15.43 -4.10 -5.95
CA ALA A 102 -15.54 -5.47 -5.45
C ALA A 102 -15.05 -5.60 -3.99
N LEU A 103 -13.91 -4.98 -3.63
CA LEU A 103 -13.43 -4.98 -2.25
C LEU A 103 -14.40 -4.23 -1.32
N SER A 104 -15.00 -3.14 -1.78
CA SER A 104 -15.99 -2.39 -0.99
C SER A 104 -17.24 -3.22 -0.70
N ARG A 105 -17.71 -3.99 -1.68
CA ARG A 105 -18.84 -4.93 -1.48
C ARG A 105 -18.47 -6.01 -0.48
N MET A 106 -17.28 -6.61 -0.60
CA MET A 106 -16.80 -7.65 0.30
C MET A 106 -16.63 -7.12 1.74
N LEU A 107 -16.17 -5.87 1.92
CA LEU A 107 -16.13 -5.24 3.24
C LEU A 107 -17.50 -5.12 3.88
N LEU A 108 -18.53 -4.74 3.10
CA LEU A 108 -19.92 -4.68 3.60
C LEU A 108 -20.45 -6.04 3.98
N GLU A 109 -20.23 -7.05 3.15
CA GLU A 109 -20.80 -8.40 3.31
C GLU A 109 -20.11 -9.21 4.42
N GLN A 110 -18.79 -9.06 4.59
CA GLN A 110 -17.98 -9.93 5.44
C GLN A 110 -17.36 -9.23 6.66
N HIS A 111 -17.25 -7.89 6.63
CA HIS A 111 -16.54 -7.12 7.65
C HIS A 111 -17.37 -5.94 8.20
N GLY A 112 -18.67 -5.94 7.99
CA GLY A 112 -19.56 -4.88 8.51
C GLY A 112 -19.24 -3.47 8.00
N GLY A 113 -18.57 -3.37 6.84
CA GLY A 113 -18.12 -2.10 6.27
C GLY A 113 -16.81 -1.56 6.83
N GLU A 114 -16.14 -2.31 7.71
CA GLU A 114 -14.87 -1.91 8.32
C GLU A 114 -13.68 -2.58 7.62
N VAL A 115 -12.52 -1.92 7.66
CA VAL A 115 -11.27 -2.49 7.14
C VAL A 115 -10.72 -3.48 8.18
N PRO A 116 -10.53 -4.76 7.83
CA PRO A 116 -10.03 -5.76 8.78
C PRO A 116 -8.58 -5.47 9.19
N ARG A 117 -8.23 -5.84 10.44
CA ARG A 117 -6.88 -5.69 11.00
C ARG A 117 -6.02 -6.95 10.85
N GLU A 118 -6.49 -7.93 10.12
CA GLU A 118 -5.76 -9.17 9.87
C GLU A 118 -5.26 -9.22 8.44
N ARG A 119 -3.99 -9.61 8.27
CA ARG A 119 -3.35 -9.68 6.96
C ARG A 119 -4.07 -10.64 6.01
N THR A 120 -4.46 -11.83 6.49
CA THR A 120 -5.17 -12.82 5.68
C THR A 120 -6.51 -12.31 5.17
N ALA A 121 -7.25 -11.57 6.02
CA ALA A 121 -8.51 -10.95 5.62
C ALA A 121 -8.30 -9.82 4.61
N LEU A 122 -7.25 -9.02 4.77
CA LEU A 122 -6.88 -7.97 3.80
C LEU A 122 -6.45 -8.56 2.46
N GLU A 123 -5.60 -9.60 2.45
CA GLU A 123 -5.13 -10.26 1.23
C GLU A 123 -6.26 -10.99 0.47
N ALA A 124 -7.36 -11.33 1.14
CA ALA A 124 -8.56 -11.88 0.50
C ALA A 124 -9.36 -10.85 -0.30
N LEU A 125 -9.15 -9.56 -0.05
CA LEU A 125 -9.85 -8.49 -0.75
C LEU A 125 -9.32 -8.33 -2.19
N PRO A 126 -10.21 -8.13 -3.18
CA PRO A 126 -9.82 -7.90 -4.56
C PRO A 126 -8.83 -6.74 -4.72
N GLY A 127 -7.71 -6.98 -5.40
CA GLY A 127 -6.67 -5.98 -5.65
C GLY A 127 -5.72 -5.74 -4.47
N VAL A 128 -5.84 -6.49 -3.38
CA VAL A 128 -4.97 -6.38 -2.19
C VAL A 128 -4.01 -7.55 -2.14
N GLY A 129 -2.74 -7.27 -2.39
CA GLY A 129 -1.65 -8.23 -2.17
C GLY A 129 -0.97 -8.03 -0.81
N ARG A 130 0.02 -8.86 -0.50
CA ARG A 130 0.78 -8.81 0.77
C ARG A 130 1.39 -7.44 1.04
N LYS A 131 1.97 -6.79 0.03
CA LYS A 131 2.54 -5.45 0.18
C LYS A 131 1.47 -4.45 0.60
N THR A 132 0.35 -4.41 -0.11
CA THR A 132 -0.78 -3.51 0.20
C THR A 132 -1.33 -3.76 1.59
N ALA A 133 -1.54 -5.03 1.96
CA ALA A 133 -1.99 -5.40 3.30
C ALA A 133 -1.03 -4.91 4.39
N ASN A 134 0.28 -5.08 4.20
CA ASN A 134 1.29 -4.62 5.15
C ASN A 134 1.35 -3.09 5.26
N VAL A 135 1.18 -2.35 4.17
CA VAL A 135 1.08 -0.88 4.21
C VAL A 135 -0.13 -0.45 5.04
N VAL A 136 -1.30 -1.02 4.78
CA VAL A 136 -2.53 -0.67 5.51
C VAL A 136 -2.41 -1.01 6.99
N LEU A 137 -1.90 -2.19 7.34
CA LEU A 137 -1.72 -2.61 8.73
C LEU A 137 -0.76 -1.68 9.49
N ASN A 138 0.35 -1.32 8.88
CA ASN A 138 1.31 -0.41 9.51
C ASN A 138 0.78 1.01 9.61
N THR A 139 0.30 1.57 8.50
CA THR A 139 -0.07 2.99 8.41
C THR A 139 -1.39 3.31 9.11
N ALA A 140 -2.42 2.47 8.94
CA ALA A 140 -3.74 2.73 9.55
C ALA A 140 -3.85 2.21 10.99
N PHE A 141 -3.16 1.13 11.32
CA PHE A 141 -3.34 0.42 12.60
C PHE A 141 -2.09 0.35 13.47
N GLY A 142 -0.95 0.85 12.99
CA GLY A 142 0.31 0.86 13.76
C GLY A 142 0.92 -0.53 13.97
N GLU A 143 0.51 -1.54 13.18
CA GLU A 143 1.05 -2.89 13.26
C GLU A 143 2.51 -2.93 12.76
N PRO A 144 3.42 -3.68 13.40
CA PRO A 144 4.83 -3.75 13.04
C PRO A 144 5.04 -4.61 11.77
N THR A 145 4.61 -4.09 10.63
CA THR A 145 4.77 -4.74 9.32
C THR A 145 5.73 -3.98 8.43
N ILE A 146 6.36 -4.68 7.50
CA ILE A 146 7.21 -4.10 6.45
C ILE A 146 6.62 -4.43 5.09
N ALA A 147 6.29 -3.40 4.33
CA ALA A 147 5.82 -3.53 2.95
C ALA A 147 7.01 -3.67 2.01
N VAL A 148 7.44 -4.89 1.74
CA VAL A 148 8.59 -5.17 0.88
C VAL A 148 8.24 -4.91 -0.58
N ASP A 149 8.81 -3.85 -1.13
CA ASP A 149 8.78 -3.54 -2.56
C ASP A 149 10.12 -3.90 -3.23
N THR A 150 10.25 -3.61 -4.51
CA THR A 150 11.48 -3.88 -5.27
C THR A 150 12.69 -3.11 -4.75
N HIS A 151 12.50 -1.94 -4.15
CA HIS A 151 13.57 -1.13 -3.58
C HIS A 151 14.08 -1.73 -2.27
N ILE A 152 13.19 -2.06 -1.35
CA ILE A 152 13.53 -2.71 -0.08
C ILE A 152 14.16 -4.08 -0.35
N PHE A 153 13.59 -4.87 -1.26
CA PHE A 153 14.15 -6.16 -1.65
C PHE A 153 15.60 -6.02 -2.17
N ARG A 154 15.85 -5.05 -3.06
CA ARG A 154 17.17 -4.80 -3.62
C ARG A 154 18.16 -4.32 -2.56
N VAL A 155 17.75 -3.39 -1.69
CA VAL A 155 18.63 -2.88 -0.60
C VAL A 155 18.97 -4.01 0.36
N ALA A 156 17.99 -4.81 0.80
CA ALA A 156 18.21 -5.94 1.69
C ALA A 156 19.21 -6.95 1.11
N ASN A 157 19.10 -7.28 -0.19
CA ASN A 157 20.05 -8.18 -0.85
C ASN A 157 21.45 -7.60 -1.00
N ARG A 158 21.62 -6.27 -1.01
CA ARG A 158 22.94 -5.62 -1.10
C ARG A 158 23.60 -5.43 0.27
N THR A 159 22.81 -5.35 1.31
CA THR A 159 23.32 -5.11 2.67
C THR A 159 23.52 -6.40 3.48
N GLY A 160 23.05 -7.54 3.00
CA GLY A 160 23.15 -8.87 3.64
C GLY A 160 22.03 -9.11 4.62
#